data_2bbad5db6680b4258e7a91fb3c5646ff
#
_entry.id   2bbad5db6680b4258e7a91fb3c5646ff
#
_cell.length_a   1.000
_cell.length_b   1.000
_cell.length_c   1.000
_cell.angle_alpha   90.00
_cell.angle_beta   90.00
_cell.angle_gamma   90.00
#
_symmetry.space_group_name_H-M   'P 1'
#
loop_
_entity.id
_entity.type
_entity.pdbx_description
1 polymer ?
#
loop_
_entity_poly.entity_id
_entity_poly.type
_entity_poly.pdbx_seq_one_letter_code
_entity_poly.pdbx_strand_id
1 'polypeptide(L)' 'MARELGPQGIHVGHVVIDGVIDTDATRELFPDWFDQRPDDAILKPEQLADIYWMLHMQPRSAWSFEIDVRSYLESW' A
#
# COMPACT_ATOMS: atom_id res chain seq x y z
N MET A 1 -16.76 4.39 8.50
CA MET A 1 -17.20 4.17 7.11
C MET A 1 -17.44 2.69 6.78
N ALA A 2 -16.48 1.84 6.99
CA ALA A 2 -16.64 0.41 6.62
C ALA A 2 -17.80 -0.26 7.36
N ARG A 3 -17.97 0.02 8.65
CA ARG A 3 -19.03 -0.55 9.48
C ARG A 3 -20.43 -0.12 9.01
N GLU A 4 -20.55 1.11 8.54
CA GLU A 4 -21.83 1.68 8.12
C GLU A 4 -22.20 1.28 6.70
N LEU A 5 -21.21 1.23 5.80
CA LEU A 5 -21.40 0.99 4.38
C LEU A 5 -21.32 -0.48 3.98
N GLY A 6 -20.64 -1.29 4.80
CA GLY A 6 -20.51 -2.74 4.54
C GLY A 6 -21.85 -3.44 4.36
N PRO A 7 -22.83 -3.23 5.26
CA PRO A 7 -24.14 -3.88 5.10
C PRO A 7 -24.88 -3.47 3.83
N GLN A 8 -24.51 -2.33 3.24
CA GLN A 8 -25.07 -1.86 1.97
C GLN A 8 -24.34 -2.43 0.73
N GLY A 9 -23.37 -3.32 0.94
CA GLY A 9 -22.61 -3.91 -0.16
C GLY A 9 -21.48 -3.03 -0.66
N ILE A 10 -21.05 -2.05 0.13
CA ILE A 10 -19.94 -1.15 -0.22
C ILE A 10 -18.70 -1.56 0.56
N HIS A 11 -17.64 -1.90 -0.17
CA HIS A 11 -16.36 -2.28 0.43
C HIS A 11 -15.51 -1.04 0.69
N VAL A 12 -15.26 -0.76 1.95
CA VAL A 12 -14.36 0.31 2.38
C VAL A 12 -13.10 -0.33 2.97
N GLY A 13 -11.97 -0.13 2.31
CA GLY A 13 -10.68 -0.62 2.77
C GLY A 13 -9.74 0.53 3.09
N HIS A 14 -8.90 0.33 4.10
CA HIS A 14 -7.85 1.27 4.49
C HIS A 14 -6.49 0.62 4.24
N VAL A 15 -5.71 1.20 3.34
CA VAL A 15 -4.36 0.73 3.04
C VAL A 15 -3.36 1.64 3.75
N VAL A 16 -2.63 1.08 4.71
CA VAL A 16 -1.55 1.77 5.41
C VAL A 16 -0.26 1.51 4.64
N ILE A 17 0.34 2.55 4.10
CA ILE A 17 1.59 2.45 3.36
C ILE A 17 2.70 3.04 4.21
N ASP A 18 3.59 2.17 4.69
CA ASP A 18 4.69 2.56 5.57
C ASP A 18 6.01 2.38 4.84
N GLY A 19 6.52 3.47 4.31
CA GLY A 19 7.77 3.51 3.56
C GLY A 19 7.75 4.56 2.47
N VAL A 20 8.85 4.63 1.72
CA VAL A 20 9.01 5.60 0.63
C VAL A 20 8.59 4.96 -0.69
N ILE A 21 7.66 5.61 -1.38
CA ILE A 21 7.20 5.16 -2.69
C ILE A 21 8.13 5.72 -3.76
N ASP A 22 8.50 4.88 -4.73
CA ASP A 22 9.34 5.26 -5.85
C ASP A 22 8.55 6.13 -6.82
N THR A 23 8.76 7.43 -6.74
CA THR A 23 8.20 8.42 -7.68
C THR A 23 9.30 9.40 -8.08
N ASP A 24 9.11 10.10 -9.19
CA ASP A 24 10.05 11.13 -9.62
C ASP A 24 10.24 12.19 -8.55
N ALA A 25 9.16 12.59 -7.89
CA ALA A 25 9.20 13.59 -6.82
C ALA A 25 10.03 13.13 -5.61
N THR A 26 9.86 11.88 -5.17
CA THR A 26 10.63 11.35 -4.03
C THR A 26 12.10 11.17 -4.38
N ARG A 27 12.41 10.78 -5.61
CA ARG A 27 13.81 10.67 -6.08
C ARG A 27 14.50 12.02 -6.14
N GLU A 28 13.80 13.08 -6.52
CA GLU A 28 14.32 14.44 -6.51
C GLU A 28 14.56 14.98 -5.11
N LEU A 29 13.63 14.70 -4.18
CA LEU A 29 13.70 15.20 -2.81
C LEU A 29 14.73 14.46 -1.95
N PHE A 30 14.94 13.17 -2.21
CA PHE A 30 15.77 12.29 -1.38
C PHE A 30 16.70 11.42 -2.22
N PRO A 31 17.55 12.00 -3.09
CA PRO A 31 18.39 11.21 -3.99
C PRO A 31 19.39 10.31 -3.24
N ASP A 32 19.96 10.80 -2.15
CA ASP A 32 20.95 10.05 -1.36
C ASP A 32 20.29 8.85 -0.67
N TRP A 33 19.06 9.01 -0.23
CA TRP A 33 18.31 7.92 0.40
C TRP A 33 18.11 6.75 -0.58
N PHE A 34 17.73 7.05 -1.83
CA PHE A 34 17.54 6.03 -2.87
C PHE A 34 18.85 5.32 -3.23
N ASP A 35 19.95 6.07 -3.30
CA ASP A 35 21.27 5.53 -3.64
C ASP A 35 21.79 4.58 -2.57
N GLN A 36 21.44 4.79 -1.31
CA GLN A 36 21.94 4.03 -0.17
C GLN A 36 21.08 2.84 0.22
N ARG A 37 19.89 2.71 -0.37
CA ARG A 37 18.94 1.65 0.00
C ARG A 37 18.91 0.53 -1.02
N PRO A 38 18.75 -0.73 -0.56
CA PRO A 38 18.47 -1.82 -1.48
C PRO A 38 17.17 -1.59 -2.23
N ASP A 39 17.06 -2.14 -3.43
CA ASP A 39 15.87 -1.98 -4.26
C ASP A 39 14.59 -2.42 -3.54
N ASP A 40 14.65 -3.50 -2.75
CA ASP A 40 13.50 -4.03 -2.01
C ASP A 40 13.08 -3.17 -0.81
N ALA A 41 13.87 -2.16 -0.43
CA ALA A 41 13.50 -1.21 0.62
C ALA A 41 12.59 -0.09 0.10
N ILE A 42 12.34 -0.04 -1.19
CA ILE A 42 11.58 1.00 -1.86
C ILE A 42 10.25 0.42 -2.34
N LEU A 43 9.14 1.07 -1.98
CA LEU A 43 7.81 0.66 -2.44
C LEU A 43 7.61 1.09 -3.90
N LYS A 44 7.19 0.16 -4.74
CA LYS A 44 7.01 0.41 -6.16
C LYS A 44 5.53 0.60 -6.48
N PRO A 45 5.16 1.66 -7.24
CA PRO A 45 3.76 1.95 -7.56
C PRO A 45 3.02 0.79 -8.19
N GLU A 46 3.64 0.04 -9.09
CA GLU A 46 3.01 -1.08 -9.77
C GLU A 46 2.68 -2.22 -8.81
N GLN A 47 3.49 -2.43 -7.78
CA GLN A 47 3.22 -3.44 -6.74
C GLN A 47 2.12 -2.98 -5.81
N LEU A 48 2.05 -1.68 -5.51
CA LEU A 48 0.94 -1.12 -4.74
C LEU A 48 -0.37 -1.21 -5.52
N ALA A 49 -0.34 -0.98 -6.82
CA ALA A 49 -1.52 -1.12 -7.67
C ALA A 49 -2.09 -2.55 -7.63
N ASP A 50 -1.22 -3.57 -7.59
CA ASP A 50 -1.64 -4.97 -7.45
C ASP A 50 -2.39 -5.21 -6.14
N ILE A 51 -1.98 -4.55 -5.05
CA ILE A 51 -2.67 -4.67 -3.75
C ILE A 51 -4.06 -4.06 -3.83
N TYR A 52 -4.22 -2.89 -4.46
CA TYR A 52 -5.53 -2.28 -4.66
C TYR A 52 -6.43 -3.14 -5.52
N TRP A 53 -5.90 -3.75 -6.57
CA TRP A 53 -6.64 -4.68 -7.42
C TRP A 53 -7.11 -5.91 -6.64
N MET A 54 -6.23 -6.47 -5.80
CA MET A 54 -6.58 -7.58 -4.92
C MET A 54 -7.76 -7.23 -4.01
N LEU A 55 -7.73 -6.05 -3.39
CA LEU A 55 -8.83 -5.58 -2.55
C LEU A 55 -10.12 -5.47 -3.32
N HIS A 56 -10.06 -4.92 -4.53
CA HIS A 56 -11.22 -4.77 -5.40
C HIS A 56 -11.85 -6.13 -5.77
N MET A 57 -11.02 -7.15 -5.92
CA MET A 57 -11.46 -8.49 -6.33
C MET A 57 -11.91 -9.37 -5.17
N GLN A 58 -11.82 -8.92 -3.93
CA GLN A 58 -12.24 -9.74 -2.80
C GLN A 58 -13.73 -10.00 -2.80
N PRO A 59 -14.17 -11.26 -2.52
CA PRO A 59 -15.59 -11.57 -2.42
C PRO A 59 -16.22 -10.88 -1.19
N ARG A 60 -17.53 -10.65 -1.26
CA ARG A 60 -18.26 -9.98 -0.18
C ARG A 60 -18.17 -10.70 1.16
N SER A 61 -17.94 -12.00 1.14
CA SER A 61 -17.81 -12.81 2.36
C SER A 61 -16.43 -12.73 3.01
N ALA A 62 -15.46 -12.10 2.34
CA ALA A 62 -14.08 -12.06 2.81
C ALA A 62 -13.41 -10.73 2.42
N TRP A 63 -13.93 -9.63 2.97
CA TRP A 63 -13.37 -8.31 2.73
C TRP A 63 -12.31 -7.97 3.78
N SER A 64 -11.19 -7.39 3.33
CA SER A 64 -10.22 -6.78 4.21
C SER A 64 -10.62 -5.35 4.53
N PHE A 65 -10.53 -4.95 5.79
CA PHE A 65 -10.80 -3.57 6.22
C PHE A 65 -9.53 -2.75 6.36
N GLU A 66 -8.42 -3.38 6.71
CA GLU A 66 -7.15 -2.71 6.88
C GLU A 66 -6.01 -3.62 6.42
N ILE A 67 -5.10 -3.06 5.60
CA ILE A 67 -3.91 -3.74 5.13
C ILE A 67 -2.72 -2.83 5.35
N ASP A 68 -1.69 -3.35 6.03
CA ASP A 68 -0.42 -2.66 6.25
C ASP A 68 0.58 -3.14 5.21
N VAL A 69 1.13 -2.21 4.41
CA VAL A 69 2.06 -2.51 3.34
C VAL A 69 3.40 -1.84 3.63
N ARG A 70 4.43 -2.65 3.76
CA ARG A 70 5.79 -2.17 3.98
C ARG A 70 6.81 -3.15 3.42
N SER A 71 8.02 -2.66 3.14
CA SER A 71 9.13 -3.52 2.79
C SER A 71 9.51 -4.41 3.98
N TYR A 72 10.02 -5.61 3.71
CA TYR A 72 10.55 -6.47 4.77
C TYR A 72 11.73 -5.84 5.52
N LEU A 73 12.35 -4.82 4.92
CA LEU A 73 13.49 -4.10 5.50
C LEU A 73 13.07 -2.92 6.40
N GLU A 74 11.78 -2.60 6.45
CA GLU A 74 11.28 -1.53 7.33
C GLU A 74 11.26 -2.02 8.78
N SER A 75 11.63 -1.11 9.70
CA SER A 75 11.50 -1.41 11.13
C SER A 75 10.08 -1.17 11.62
N TRP A 76 9.68 -2.05 12.50
CA TRP A 76 8.34 -1.98 13.11
C TRP A 76 8.36 -1.06 14.38
#